data_66457a0609e97b9c8e70501eb469c8c3
#
_entry.id   66457a0609e97b9c8e70501eb469c8c3
#
_cell.length_a   1.000
_cell.length_b   1.000
_cell.length_c   1.000
_cell.angle_alpha   90.00
_cell.angle_beta   90.00
_cell.angle_gamma   90.00
#
_symmetry.space_group_name_H-M   'P 1'
#
loop_
_entity.id
_entity.type
_entity.pdbx_description
1 polymer ?
#
loop_
_entity_poly.entity_id
_entity_poly.type
_entity_poly.pdbx_seq_one_letter_code
_entity_poly.pdbx_strand_id
1 'polypeptide(L)'
;MGAGTSRHPAHRKSYQLGVLATPVQIRTDPLNIRFKTYIYHPAFSGSMVRVRAAAGGRGAKYAHLRDNPTIDRWYRNLAQGSEITADVYLRRLGNVCAARKVGPEDLVRLARDARRDFLTDVVSDMEDAGLTGGYIESTLKALRSWLSFNGVPWELKIKLKGAQATPTLDNERVPTQDELRRIFLAASPRERVAAALLAHAGLRIESLGNYRGNDGLRLGDLPDVVVKGKTLTFRKVPPQIVVRPELSKSDRRYFTFLGPEAAGYLKAYLEGRLRDGEKLTDDSDVIAPTWSKKAFLTSINVGDAIRKAIRAAGFRWRPYVLRAYFDTQLLLAESRGKMTHSYRQFHMGHVGDIEGRYTTNKGRLPPDLIEDMRDAYRRSAPFLETSKAEDREAELKALFRRQMLLVAGLTEKEVDTMDLEAMTDADLQRIVREKLVGAAASNADGGTNGTKQKVVPMTAVEAYIEAGWEWVGPLPDDRAIVRTSG
;
A
#
# COMPACT_ATOMS: atom_id res chain seq x y z
N MET A 1 64.61 -39.32 -14.78
CA MET A 1 65.77 -39.13 -13.86
C MET A 1 65.56 -37.80 -13.20
N GLY A 2 65.21 -37.73 -12.06
CA GLY A 2 65.65 -37.74 -10.69
C GLY A 2 65.06 -36.45 -10.09
N ALA A 3 64.09 -36.45 -9.25
CA ALA A 3 64.03 -36.55 -7.80
C ALA A 3 64.73 -35.40 -7.06
N GLY A 4 63.98 -34.72 -6.21
CA GLY A 4 64.49 -33.77 -5.27
C GLY A 4 63.40 -33.07 -4.42
N THR A 5 62.97 -33.78 -3.38
CA THR A 5 62.12 -33.28 -2.27
C THR A 5 62.90 -32.39 -1.32
N SER A 6 62.31 -31.31 -0.80
CA SER A 6 62.59 -30.90 0.57
C SER A 6 61.44 -30.12 1.18
N ARG A 7 60.92 -30.67 2.27
CA ARG A 7 60.00 -30.05 3.25
C ARG A 7 60.77 -29.15 4.18
N HIS A 8 60.20 -28.02 4.59
CA HIS A 8 60.44 -27.45 5.90
C HIS A 8 59.17 -26.73 6.47
N PRO A 9 58.99 -26.69 7.76
CA PRO A 9 57.72 -26.63 8.42
C PRO A 9 57.27 -25.22 8.87
N ALA A 10 55.95 -25.07 8.92
CA ALA A 10 55.28 -23.85 9.40
C ALA A 10 55.32 -23.73 10.93
N HIS A 11 55.80 -22.60 11.45
CA HIS A 11 55.58 -22.19 12.82
C HIS A 11 54.20 -21.49 12.95
N ARG A 12 53.23 -22.14 13.62
CA ARG A 12 52.05 -21.52 14.15
C ARG A 12 52.38 -20.78 15.45
N LYS A 13 52.18 -19.47 15.50
CA LYS A 13 52.04 -18.72 16.74
C LYS A 13 50.56 -18.44 16.97
N SER A 14 49.99 -19.13 17.97
CA SER A 14 48.69 -18.87 18.55
C SER A 14 48.76 -17.66 19.48
N TYR A 15 47.96 -16.63 19.23
CA TYR A 15 47.65 -15.61 20.22
C TYR A 15 46.25 -15.90 20.79
N GLN A 16 46.20 -16.30 22.05
CA GLN A 16 45.00 -16.30 22.87
C GLN A 16 44.71 -14.87 23.30
N LEU A 17 43.58 -14.33 22.88
CA LEU A 17 42.98 -13.13 23.47
C LEU A 17 41.84 -13.57 24.37
N GLY A 18 42.06 -13.41 25.67
CA GLY A 18 41.05 -13.63 26.71
C GLY A 18 39.97 -12.57 26.60
N VAL A 19 38.73 -13.03 26.44
CA VAL A 19 37.55 -12.18 26.55
C VAL A 19 36.97 -12.39 27.95
N LEU A 20 37.13 -11.38 28.80
CA LEU A 20 36.37 -11.24 30.04
C LEU A 20 35.00 -10.69 29.70
N ALA A 21 33.99 -11.57 29.73
CA ALA A 21 32.59 -11.18 29.61
C ALA A 21 32.03 -10.90 31.02
N THR A 22 31.70 -9.64 31.29
CA THR A 22 30.88 -9.24 32.41
C THR A 22 29.40 -9.31 32.04
N PRO A 23 28.53 -9.98 32.78
CA PRO A 23 27.09 -10.01 32.43
C PRO A 23 26.43 -8.71 32.85
N VAL A 24 25.86 -8.00 31.86
CA VAL A 24 24.97 -6.85 32.09
C VAL A 24 23.57 -7.37 32.29
N GLN A 25 23.02 -7.24 33.49
CA GLN A 25 21.62 -7.46 33.77
C GLN A 25 20.75 -6.44 33.07
N ILE A 26 19.90 -6.93 32.15
CA ILE A 26 18.88 -6.10 31.47
C ILE A 26 17.63 -6.13 32.32
N ARG A 27 17.33 -5.02 33.00
CA ARG A 27 15.99 -4.75 33.54
C ARG A 27 15.04 -4.42 32.41
N THR A 28 14.05 -5.25 32.21
CA THR A 28 12.94 -5.00 31.27
C THR A 28 11.85 -4.20 31.96
N ASP A 29 11.64 -2.98 31.54
CA ASP A 29 10.47 -2.17 31.88
C ASP A 29 9.42 -2.31 30.75
N PRO A 30 8.19 -2.73 31.03
CA PRO A 30 7.19 -3.00 30.01
C PRO A 30 6.29 -1.78 29.76
N LEU A 31 6.71 -0.74 29.08
CA LEU A 31 5.85 0.32 28.52
C LEU A 31 6.72 1.47 27.96
N ASN A 32 7.18 1.36 26.76
CA ASN A 32 7.51 2.43 25.80
C ASN A 32 8.59 2.01 24.79
N ILE A 33 8.22 1.17 23.84
CA ILE A 33 9.14 0.83 22.74
C ILE A 33 8.89 1.82 21.60
N ARG A 34 9.59 2.95 21.64
CA ARG A 34 9.82 3.80 20.45
C ARG A 34 11.00 3.19 19.67
N PHE A 35 10.72 2.52 18.56
CA PHE A 35 11.75 2.06 17.66
C PHE A 35 12.44 3.24 16.99
N LYS A 36 13.67 3.54 17.42
CA LYS A 36 14.62 4.37 16.67
C LYS A 36 15.39 3.44 15.73
N THR A 37 15.17 3.55 14.45
CA THR A 37 16.00 2.88 13.44
C THR A 37 17.34 3.62 13.36
N TYR A 38 18.36 3.07 13.98
CA TYR A 38 19.74 3.52 13.81
C TYR A 38 20.35 2.72 12.66
N ILE A 39 20.77 3.42 11.61
CA ILE A 39 21.77 2.87 10.70
C ILE A 39 23.11 3.11 11.37
N TYR A 40 23.68 2.07 11.97
CA TYR A 40 24.99 2.13 12.60
C TYR A 40 26.05 1.92 11.51
N HIS A 41 26.92 2.90 11.32
CA HIS A 41 28.16 2.75 10.56
C HIS A 41 29.34 3.06 11.50
N PRO A 42 30.29 2.12 11.71
CA PRO A 42 31.34 2.26 12.73
C PRO A 42 32.60 2.98 12.24
N ALA A 43 32.49 4.09 11.53
CA ALA A 43 33.67 4.81 11.08
C ALA A 43 33.47 6.34 11.06
N PHE A 44 33.19 6.91 12.23
CA PHE A 44 33.43 8.35 12.47
C PHE A 44 33.64 8.57 13.97
N SER A 45 34.90 8.49 14.43
CA SER A 45 35.33 8.97 15.75
C SER A 45 35.58 10.48 15.68
N GLY A 46 34.53 11.24 15.53
CA GLY A 46 34.51 12.69 15.70
C GLY A 46 33.33 13.02 16.65
N SER A 47 33.63 13.70 17.75
CA SER A 47 32.71 14.11 18.78
C SER A 47 31.45 14.76 18.18
N MET A 48 30.34 14.01 18.13
CA MET A 48 29.03 14.56 17.74
C MET A 48 28.46 15.35 18.91
N VAL A 49 28.49 16.65 18.80
CA VAL A 49 27.66 17.54 19.61
C VAL A 49 26.19 17.16 19.37
N ARG A 50 25.53 16.61 20.41
CA ARG A 50 24.09 16.31 20.37
C ARG A 50 23.30 17.62 20.37
N VAL A 51 22.97 18.13 19.19
CA VAL A 51 21.90 19.12 19.05
C VAL A 51 20.57 18.37 19.19
N ARG A 52 19.82 18.65 20.27
CA ARG A 52 18.46 18.18 20.43
C ARG A 52 17.63 18.68 19.24
N ALA A 53 17.30 17.80 18.31
CA ALA A 53 16.33 18.10 17.26
C ALA A 53 14.97 18.30 17.92
N ALA A 54 14.43 19.51 17.81
CA ALA A 54 13.02 19.75 18.08
C ALA A 54 12.17 18.79 17.26
N ALA A 55 11.01 18.40 17.80
CA ALA A 55 10.07 17.45 17.18
C ALA A 55 9.44 18.05 15.91
N GLY A 56 10.18 18.02 14.81
CA GLY A 56 9.76 18.41 13.48
C GLY A 56 10.00 17.26 12.50
N GLY A 57 9.11 17.10 11.54
CA GLY A 57 9.18 16.06 10.53
C GLY A 57 10.54 15.96 9.82
N ARG A 58 10.79 14.87 9.08
CA ARG A 58 12.07 14.57 8.40
C ARG A 58 12.59 15.66 7.45
N GLY A 59 11.75 16.65 7.05
CA GLY A 59 12.12 17.83 6.27
C GLY A 59 12.83 18.94 7.06
N ALA A 60 12.80 18.90 8.39
CA ALA A 60 13.22 20.01 9.24
C ALA A 60 14.73 20.09 9.53
N LYS A 61 15.55 19.06 9.17
CA LYS A 61 16.97 19.02 9.60
C LYS A 61 17.78 20.24 9.15
N TYR A 62 17.46 20.81 7.99
CA TYR A 62 18.14 21.96 7.41
C TYR A 62 17.18 23.10 7.05
N ALA A 63 16.03 23.17 7.68
CA ALA A 63 15.03 24.23 7.46
C ALA A 63 15.63 25.64 7.68
N HIS A 64 16.53 25.79 8.64
CA HIS A 64 17.25 27.03 8.94
C HIS A 64 18.08 27.57 7.75
N LEU A 65 18.50 26.74 6.80
CA LEU A 65 19.17 27.24 5.61
C LEU A 65 18.27 28.14 4.76
N ARG A 66 16.95 28.00 4.89
CA ARG A 66 15.96 28.83 4.19
C ARG A 66 15.82 30.22 4.77
N ASP A 67 16.44 30.51 5.91
CA ASP A 67 16.56 31.87 6.43
C ASP A 67 17.38 32.76 5.48
N ASN A 68 18.22 32.12 4.65
CA ASN A 68 18.90 32.78 3.53
C ASN A 68 17.92 32.98 2.36
N PRO A 69 17.70 34.23 1.87
CA PRO A 69 16.73 34.52 0.83
C PRO A 69 17.02 33.82 -0.52
N THR A 70 18.29 33.57 -0.86
CA THR A 70 18.67 32.89 -2.10
C THR A 70 18.35 31.41 -2.04
N ILE A 71 18.60 30.78 -0.90
CA ILE A 71 18.27 29.37 -0.68
C ILE A 71 16.73 29.20 -0.64
N ASP A 72 16.01 30.11 -0.03
CA ASP A 72 14.53 30.04 0.00
C ASP A 72 13.94 30.21 -1.40
N ARG A 73 14.47 31.12 -2.24
CA ARG A 73 14.03 31.25 -3.64
C ARG A 73 14.33 29.97 -4.44
N TRP A 74 15.52 29.40 -4.31
CA TRP A 74 15.87 28.13 -4.94
C TRP A 74 14.94 26.99 -4.48
N TYR A 75 14.71 26.88 -3.16
CA TYR A 75 13.79 25.89 -2.60
C TYR A 75 12.37 26.04 -3.18
N ARG A 76 11.83 27.26 -3.20
CA ARG A 76 10.48 27.52 -3.75
C ARG A 76 10.39 27.19 -5.21
N ASN A 77 11.41 27.50 -6.01
CA ASN A 77 11.46 27.14 -7.42
C ASN A 77 11.41 25.62 -7.63
N LEU A 78 12.16 24.86 -6.84
CA LEU A 78 12.08 23.38 -6.86
C LEU A 78 10.72 22.85 -6.41
N ALA A 79 10.14 23.46 -5.38
CA ALA A 79 8.87 23.05 -4.79
C ALA A 79 7.69 23.24 -5.75
N GLN A 80 7.76 24.13 -6.74
CA GLN A 80 6.77 24.25 -7.82
C GLN A 80 6.69 22.97 -8.64
N GLY A 81 7.81 22.30 -8.88
CA GLY A 81 7.83 21.00 -9.55
C GLY A 81 7.58 19.82 -8.60
N SER A 82 8.17 19.85 -7.40
CA SER A 82 8.01 18.79 -6.39
C SER A 82 8.58 19.21 -5.04
N GLU A 83 7.73 19.27 -4.03
CA GLU A 83 8.15 19.56 -2.65
C GLU A 83 9.10 18.50 -2.08
N ILE A 84 8.83 17.22 -2.39
CA ILE A 84 9.70 16.12 -1.96
C ILE A 84 11.11 16.31 -2.54
N THR A 85 11.20 16.72 -3.81
CA THR A 85 12.48 17.01 -4.45
C THR A 85 13.18 18.20 -3.80
N ALA A 86 12.45 19.27 -3.49
CA ALA A 86 12.99 20.45 -2.81
C ALA A 86 13.55 20.07 -1.43
N ASP A 87 12.82 19.29 -0.64
CA ASP A 87 13.26 18.81 0.67
C ASP A 87 14.47 17.87 0.57
N VAL A 88 14.49 16.98 -0.42
CA VAL A 88 15.63 16.09 -0.65
C VAL A 88 16.86 16.90 -1.02
N TYR A 89 16.73 17.85 -1.94
CA TYR A 89 17.87 18.66 -2.41
C TYR A 89 18.41 19.57 -1.30
N LEU A 90 17.52 20.21 -0.52
CA LEU A 90 17.96 20.99 0.63
C LEU A 90 18.73 20.14 1.65
N ARG A 91 18.28 18.94 1.94
CA ARG A 91 19.01 18.01 2.83
C ARG A 91 20.34 17.55 2.25
N ARG A 92 20.42 17.26 0.94
CA ARG A 92 21.65 16.88 0.28
C ARG A 92 22.68 18.00 0.34
N LEU A 93 22.28 19.21 -0.03
CA LEU A 93 23.09 20.42 0.09
C LEU A 93 23.59 20.63 1.53
N GLY A 94 22.66 20.63 2.49
CA GLY A 94 22.99 20.81 3.90
C GLY A 94 23.91 19.71 4.46
N ASN A 95 23.75 18.45 4.04
CA ASN A 95 24.64 17.38 4.45
C ASN A 95 26.09 17.60 3.94
N VAL A 96 26.25 18.01 2.68
CA VAL A 96 27.59 18.31 2.11
C VAL A 96 28.21 19.52 2.81
N CYS A 97 27.46 20.60 2.97
CA CYS A 97 27.93 21.80 3.65
C CYS A 97 28.36 21.52 5.10
N ALA A 98 27.57 20.73 5.82
CA ALA A 98 27.90 20.34 7.20
C ALA A 98 29.14 19.44 7.28
N ALA A 99 29.28 18.47 6.37
CA ALA A 99 30.42 17.54 6.33
C ALA A 99 31.73 18.27 6.00
N ARG A 100 31.67 19.22 5.08
CA ARG A 100 32.85 19.98 4.62
C ARG A 100 33.05 21.29 5.37
N LYS A 101 32.15 21.64 6.32
CA LYS A 101 32.22 22.89 7.13
C LYS A 101 32.27 24.15 6.25
N VAL A 102 31.47 24.18 5.19
CA VAL A 102 31.36 25.30 4.25
C VAL A 102 29.90 25.78 4.17
N GLY A 103 29.69 27.04 3.83
CA GLY A 103 28.35 27.55 3.52
C GLY A 103 27.92 27.18 2.09
N PRO A 104 26.60 27.18 1.81
CA PRO A 104 26.09 27.00 0.43
C PRO A 104 26.64 28.06 -0.55
N GLU A 105 26.83 29.30 -0.12
CA GLU A 105 27.39 30.40 -0.90
C GLU A 105 28.88 30.22 -1.21
N ASP A 106 29.64 29.58 -0.31
CA ASP A 106 31.05 29.32 -0.54
C ASP A 106 31.25 28.42 -1.75
N LEU A 107 30.36 27.45 -1.95
CA LEU A 107 30.35 26.58 -3.14
C LEU A 107 30.17 27.36 -4.45
N VAL A 108 29.41 28.43 -4.42
CA VAL A 108 29.15 29.31 -5.57
C VAL A 108 30.42 30.16 -5.88
N ARG A 109 31.10 30.59 -4.84
CA ARG A 109 32.31 31.44 -4.95
C ARG A 109 33.59 30.69 -5.34
N LEU A 110 33.61 29.36 -5.21
CA LEU A 110 34.79 28.58 -5.60
C LEU A 110 35.15 28.82 -7.06
N ALA A 111 36.43 29.02 -7.31
CA ALA A 111 36.98 29.02 -8.67
C ALA A 111 36.75 27.67 -9.36
N ARG A 112 36.76 27.64 -10.69
CA ARG A 112 36.45 26.45 -11.48
C ARG A 112 37.19 25.19 -11.05
N ASP A 113 38.54 25.30 -10.93
CA ASP A 113 39.37 24.15 -10.57
C ASP A 113 39.16 23.73 -9.12
N ALA A 114 39.14 24.68 -8.19
CA ALA A 114 38.82 24.39 -6.77
C ALA A 114 37.47 23.75 -6.59
N ARG A 115 36.46 24.15 -7.39
CA ARG A 115 35.12 23.54 -7.38
C ARG A 115 35.16 22.11 -7.91
N ARG A 116 35.88 21.86 -8.99
CA ARG A 116 36.06 20.52 -9.54
C ARG A 116 36.70 19.61 -8.48
N ASP A 117 37.76 20.04 -7.85
CA ASP A 117 38.50 19.27 -6.85
C ASP A 117 37.57 19.01 -5.63
N PHE A 118 36.89 20.04 -5.12
CA PHE A 118 35.91 19.91 -4.04
C PHE A 118 34.84 18.87 -4.35
N LEU A 119 34.25 18.90 -5.56
CA LEU A 119 33.16 17.95 -5.92
C LEU A 119 33.68 16.53 -6.11
N THR A 120 34.92 16.38 -6.61
CA THR A 120 35.58 15.08 -6.72
C THR A 120 35.84 14.49 -5.34
N ASP A 121 36.37 15.30 -4.42
CA ASP A 121 36.60 14.89 -3.03
C ASP A 121 35.33 14.51 -2.31
N VAL A 122 34.21 15.26 -2.52
CA VAL A 122 32.89 14.92 -1.96
C VAL A 122 32.42 13.54 -2.46
N VAL A 123 32.66 13.21 -3.72
CA VAL A 123 32.34 11.89 -4.27
C VAL A 123 33.16 10.80 -3.65
N SER A 124 34.50 11.01 -3.59
CA SER A 124 35.43 10.04 -3.01
C SER A 124 35.12 9.75 -1.54
N ASP A 125 34.86 10.79 -0.73
CA ASP A 125 34.47 10.61 0.68
C ASP A 125 33.15 9.81 0.81
N MET A 126 32.21 10.03 -0.09
CA MET A 126 30.93 9.31 -0.09
C MET A 126 31.10 7.85 -0.51
N GLU A 127 31.98 7.56 -1.46
CA GLU A 127 32.35 6.20 -1.88
C GLU A 127 33.09 5.46 -0.77
N ASP A 128 34.07 6.12 -0.13
CA ASP A 128 34.82 5.58 1.01
C ASP A 128 33.89 5.31 2.22
N ALA A 129 32.87 6.15 2.41
CA ALA A 129 31.82 5.92 3.41
C ALA A 129 30.82 4.80 3.02
N GLY A 130 31.00 4.12 1.89
CA GLY A 130 30.16 3.02 1.41
C GLY A 130 28.74 3.45 0.99
N LEU A 131 28.55 4.72 0.61
CA LEU A 131 27.24 5.19 0.14
C LEU A 131 26.97 4.68 -1.27
N THR A 132 25.69 4.38 -1.56
CA THR A 132 25.30 3.85 -2.87
C THR A 132 25.49 4.89 -3.98
N GLY A 133 25.84 4.45 -5.19
CA GLY A 133 25.99 5.33 -6.34
C GLY A 133 24.75 6.18 -6.63
N GLY A 134 23.53 5.64 -6.45
CA GLY A 134 22.30 6.41 -6.57
C GLY A 134 22.13 7.51 -5.50
N TYR A 135 22.65 7.30 -4.29
CA TYR A 135 22.69 8.34 -3.25
C TYR A 135 23.65 9.47 -3.64
N ILE A 136 24.83 9.11 -4.12
CA ILE A 136 25.87 10.05 -4.57
C ILE A 136 25.35 10.85 -5.77
N GLU A 137 24.76 10.18 -6.75
CA GLU A 137 24.15 10.85 -7.90
C GLU A 137 23.06 11.84 -7.50
N SER A 138 22.18 11.46 -6.56
CA SER A 138 21.16 12.35 -6.01
C SER A 138 21.77 13.56 -5.32
N THR A 139 22.91 13.41 -4.67
CA THR A 139 23.65 14.51 -4.04
C THR A 139 24.23 15.44 -5.09
N LEU A 140 24.87 14.90 -6.11
CA LEU A 140 25.39 15.71 -7.22
C LEU A 140 24.29 16.45 -7.98
N LYS A 141 23.11 15.85 -8.17
CA LYS A 141 21.95 16.53 -8.76
C LYS A 141 21.50 17.74 -7.92
N ALA A 142 21.53 17.62 -6.59
CA ALA A 142 21.20 18.74 -5.70
C ALA A 142 22.25 19.87 -5.77
N LEU A 143 23.53 19.52 -5.75
CA LEU A 143 24.64 20.48 -5.88
C LEU A 143 24.61 21.17 -7.25
N ARG A 144 24.43 20.41 -8.32
CA ARG A 144 24.25 20.95 -9.68
C ARG A 144 23.09 21.93 -9.75
N SER A 145 21.93 21.57 -9.18
CA SER A 145 20.75 22.43 -9.15
C SER A 145 21.04 23.74 -8.42
N TRP A 146 21.71 23.69 -7.26
CA TRP A 146 22.11 24.88 -6.50
C TRP A 146 23.08 25.78 -7.26
N LEU A 147 24.12 25.20 -7.82
CA LEU A 147 25.12 25.93 -8.62
C LEU A 147 24.50 26.58 -9.86
N SER A 148 23.68 25.81 -10.61
CA SER A 148 23.02 26.32 -11.81
C SER A 148 22.02 27.44 -11.50
N PHE A 149 21.30 27.37 -10.39
CA PHE A 149 20.39 28.43 -9.92
C PHE A 149 21.13 29.75 -9.63
N ASN A 150 22.40 29.65 -9.20
CA ASN A 150 23.27 30.80 -8.96
C ASN A 150 24.14 31.18 -10.17
N GLY A 151 23.79 30.72 -11.36
CA GLY A 151 24.49 31.10 -12.60
C GLY A 151 25.85 30.41 -12.81
N VAL A 152 26.18 29.39 -12.00
CA VAL A 152 27.42 28.64 -12.11
C VAL A 152 27.21 27.42 -13.01
N PRO A 153 27.90 27.33 -14.18
CA PRO A 153 27.73 26.23 -15.10
C PRO A 153 28.26 24.92 -14.50
N TRP A 154 27.56 23.80 -14.83
CA TRP A 154 27.99 22.47 -14.48
C TRP A 154 28.76 21.83 -15.64
N GLU A 155 30.07 21.84 -15.56
CA GLU A 155 30.94 21.33 -16.61
C GLU A 155 31.58 19.97 -16.30
N LEU A 156 31.25 19.40 -15.13
CA LEU A 156 31.90 18.20 -14.63
C LEU A 156 31.23 16.93 -15.15
N LYS A 157 32.05 16.00 -15.63
CA LYS A 157 31.67 14.63 -15.95
C LYS A 157 32.28 13.69 -14.89
N ILE A 158 31.59 13.52 -13.78
CA ILE A 158 32.00 12.59 -12.73
C ILE A 158 31.41 11.21 -13.04
N LYS A 159 32.30 10.20 -13.15
CA LYS A 159 31.85 8.80 -13.27
C LYS A 159 31.56 8.24 -11.88
N LEU A 160 30.38 7.65 -11.73
CA LEU A 160 29.96 7.03 -10.47
C LEU A 160 29.75 5.54 -10.68
N LYS A 161 30.33 4.72 -9.82
CA LYS A 161 30.07 3.28 -9.80
C LYS A 161 28.63 3.02 -9.32
N GLY A 162 27.86 2.28 -10.10
CA GLY A 162 26.49 1.92 -9.72
C GLY A 162 25.49 3.08 -9.66
N ALA A 163 25.75 4.21 -10.32
CA ALA A 163 24.84 5.37 -10.34
C ALA A 163 23.43 5.03 -10.85
N GLN A 164 23.35 4.13 -11.82
CA GLN A 164 22.07 3.67 -12.39
C GLN A 164 21.56 2.36 -11.80
N ALA A 165 22.29 1.77 -10.85
CA ALA A 165 21.82 0.58 -10.15
C ALA A 165 20.58 0.92 -9.34
N THR A 166 19.49 0.21 -9.56
CA THR A 166 18.32 0.31 -8.70
C THR A 166 18.70 -0.23 -7.32
N PRO A 167 18.67 0.61 -6.25
CA PRO A 167 18.98 0.11 -4.93
C PRO A 167 17.93 -0.95 -4.56
N THR A 168 18.35 -2.18 -4.41
CA THR A 168 17.52 -3.27 -3.89
C THR A 168 17.98 -3.61 -2.48
N LEU A 169 17.04 -3.91 -1.62
CA LEU A 169 17.36 -4.53 -0.33
C LEU A 169 17.67 -6.00 -0.57
N ASP A 170 18.45 -6.61 0.33
CA ASP A 170 18.72 -8.04 0.25
C ASP A 170 17.42 -8.83 0.12
N ASN A 171 17.36 -9.71 -0.88
CA ASN A 171 16.19 -10.51 -1.22
C ASN A 171 14.94 -9.71 -1.63
N GLU A 172 15.06 -8.42 -1.96
CA GLU A 172 13.93 -7.63 -2.46
C GLU A 172 13.59 -8.06 -3.89
N ARG A 173 12.37 -8.51 -4.10
CA ARG A 173 11.83 -8.90 -5.40
C ARG A 173 10.33 -8.67 -5.48
N VAL A 174 9.75 -8.85 -6.63
CA VAL A 174 8.29 -8.87 -6.80
C VAL A 174 7.73 -10.08 -6.02
N PRO A 175 6.71 -9.89 -5.15
CA PRO A 175 6.09 -10.98 -4.43
C PRO A 175 5.44 -12.00 -5.37
N THR A 176 5.37 -13.25 -4.95
CA THR A 176 4.43 -14.21 -5.51
C THR A 176 3.00 -13.92 -5.01
N GLN A 177 1.99 -14.54 -5.61
CA GLN A 177 0.60 -14.44 -5.14
C GLN A 177 0.48 -14.90 -3.68
N ASP A 178 1.09 -16.02 -3.30
CA ASP A 178 1.07 -16.53 -1.92
C ASP A 178 1.76 -15.59 -0.93
N GLU A 179 2.87 -14.98 -1.31
CA GLU A 179 3.56 -13.99 -0.46
C GLU A 179 2.74 -12.72 -0.32
N LEU A 180 2.08 -12.26 -1.38
CA LEU A 180 1.16 -11.12 -1.31
C LEU A 180 -0.04 -11.45 -0.42
N ARG A 181 -0.61 -12.67 -0.52
CA ARG A 181 -1.66 -13.15 0.38
C ARG A 181 -1.21 -13.08 1.84
N ARG A 182 0.00 -13.56 2.16
CA ARG A 182 0.56 -13.47 3.52
C ARG A 182 0.65 -12.01 4.00
N ILE A 183 1.03 -11.07 3.12
CA ILE A 183 1.05 -9.64 3.45
C ILE A 183 -0.37 -9.14 3.76
N PHE A 184 -1.37 -9.51 2.97
CA PHE A 184 -2.76 -9.10 3.21
C PHE A 184 -3.32 -9.68 4.51
N LEU A 185 -3.04 -10.94 4.81
CA LEU A 185 -3.51 -11.61 6.03
C LEU A 185 -2.86 -11.04 7.30
N ALA A 186 -1.58 -10.67 7.24
CA ALA A 186 -0.85 -10.08 8.36
C ALA A 186 -1.18 -8.58 8.59
N ALA A 187 -1.85 -7.92 7.64
CA ALA A 187 -2.15 -6.50 7.66
C ALA A 187 -3.43 -6.20 8.44
N SER A 188 -3.45 -5.09 9.19
CA SER A 188 -4.71 -4.51 9.69
C SER A 188 -5.62 -4.09 8.51
N PRO A 189 -6.94 -3.94 8.69
CA PRO A 189 -7.85 -3.59 7.60
C PRO A 189 -7.41 -2.37 6.79
N ARG A 190 -6.95 -1.31 7.44
CA ARG A 190 -6.42 -0.10 6.81
C ARG A 190 -5.14 -0.35 6.02
N GLU A 191 -4.19 -1.05 6.61
CA GLU A 191 -2.92 -1.40 5.97
C GLU A 191 -3.14 -2.32 4.76
N ARG A 192 -4.09 -3.25 4.89
CA ARG A 192 -4.50 -4.17 3.82
C ARG A 192 -5.07 -3.43 2.62
N VAL A 193 -5.99 -2.49 2.84
CA VAL A 193 -6.53 -1.66 1.74
C VAL A 193 -5.43 -0.84 1.08
N ALA A 194 -4.54 -0.21 1.85
CA ALA A 194 -3.42 0.55 1.28
C ALA A 194 -2.52 -0.34 0.42
N ALA A 195 -2.18 -1.54 0.91
CA ALA A 195 -1.37 -2.51 0.16
C ALA A 195 -2.10 -3.02 -1.10
N ALA A 196 -3.40 -3.32 -0.99
CA ALA A 196 -4.22 -3.80 -2.10
C ALA A 196 -4.36 -2.76 -3.22
N LEU A 197 -4.51 -1.47 -2.87
CA LEU A 197 -4.56 -0.38 -3.85
C LEU A 197 -3.25 -0.24 -4.65
N LEU A 198 -2.10 -0.57 -4.06
CA LEU A 198 -0.84 -0.63 -4.81
C LEU A 198 -0.74 -1.91 -5.64
N ALA A 199 -1.08 -3.07 -5.06
CA ALA A 199 -0.85 -4.37 -5.68
C ALA A 199 -1.91 -4.75 -6.74
N HIS A 200 -3.14 -4.27 -6.61
CA HIS A 200 -4.25 -4.60 -7.52
C HIS A 200 -4.71 -3.43 -8.38
N ALA A 201 -4.46 -2.19 -7.99
CA ALA A 201 -4.80 -1.03 -8.81
C ALA A 201 -3.57 -0.27 -9.33
N GLY A 202 -2.36 -0.68 -8.93
CA GLY A 202 -1.11 -0.06 -9.39
C GLY A 202 -0.94 1.39 -8.95
N LEU A 203 -1.61 1.85 -7.91
CA LEU A 203 -1.52 3.23 -7.46
C LEU A 203 -0.14 3.56 -6.88
N ARG A 204 0.28 4.80 -7.01
CA ARG A 204 1.44 5.33 -6.30
C ARG A 204 1.05 5.69 -4.87
N ILE A 205 2.00 5.66 -3.94
CA ILE A 205 1.78 6.04 -2.55
C ILE A 205 1.22 7.46 -2.45
N GLU A 206 1.74 8.38 -3.26
CA GLU A 206 1.32 9.78 -3.32
C GLU A 206 -0.14 9.93 -3.79
N SER A 207 -0.67 8.97 -4.54
CA SER A 207 -2.09 8.98 -4.95
C SER A 207 -3.04 8.66 -3.79
N LEU A 208 -2.58 7.91 -2.77
CA LEU A 208 -3.37 7.60 -1.58
C LEU A 208 -3.37 8.74 -0.56
N GLY A 209 -2.31 9.51 -0.54
CA GLY A 209 -2.17 10.69 0.29
C GLY A 209 -0.91 11.46 -0.09
N ASN A 210 -1.04 12.75 -0.34
CA ASN A 210 0.06 13.58 -0.80
C ASN A 210 1.09 13.87 0.31
N TYR A 211 2.18 14.53 -0.04
CA TYR A 211 3.28 14.82 0.89
C TYR A 211 2.83 15.64 2.10
N ARG A 212 1.93 16.59 1.89
CA ARG A 212 1.39 17.46 2.96
C ARG A 212 0.30 16.81 3.79
N GLY A 213 -0.43 15.83 3.27
CA GLY A 213 -1.60 15.21 3.89
C GLY A 213 -2.82 16.13 3.88
N ASN A 214 -2.91 17.02 2.91
CA ASN A 214 -4.06 17.88 2.67
C ASN A 214 -4.89 17.43 1.45
N ASP A 215 -4.42 16.44 0.71
CA ASP A 215 -5.13 15.77 -0.37
C ASP A 215 -4.70 14.30 -0.51
N GLY A 216 -5.57 13.48 -1.10
CA GLY A 216 -5.38 12.05 -1.31
C GLY A 216 -6.57 11.45 -2.05
N LEU A 217 -6.62 10.14 -2.16
CA LEU A 217 -7.72 9.42 -2.79
C LEU A 217 -9.00 9.62 -1.96
N ARG A 218 -10.06 10.13 -2.60
CA ARG A 218 -11.37 10.39 -2.00
C ARG A 218 -12.39 9.35 -2.46
N LEU A 219 -13.49 9.20 -1.74
CA LEU A 219 -14.59 8.34 -2.18
C LEU A 219 -15.17 8.79 -3.52
N GLY A 220 -15.26 10.09 -3.78
CA GLY A 220 -15.68 10.64 -5.08
C GLY A 220 -14.76 10.29 -6.25
N ASP A 221 -13.51 9.86 -5.99
CA ASP A 221 -12.61 9.32 -7.00
C ASP A 221 -12.94 7.85 -7.38
N LEU A 222 -13.93 7.23 -6.70
CA LEU A 222 -14.42 5.87 -6.96
C LEU A 222 -15.89 5.93 -7.43
N PRO A 223 -16.14 6.26 -8.70
CA PRO A 223 -17.50 6.56 -9.20
C PRO A 223 -18.48 5.38 -9.13
N ASP A 224 -17.97 4.16 -9.03
CA ASP A 224 -18.80 2.96 -8.90
C ASP A 224 -19.19 2.64 -7.45
N VAL A 225 -18.64 3.34 -6.45
CA VAL A 225 -18.98 3.15 -5.04
C VAL A 225 -20.32 3.80 -4.71
N VAL A 226 -21.18 3.09 -3.99
CA VAL A 226 -22.45 3.58 -3.47
C VAL A 226 -22.54 3.26 -1.99
N VAL A 227 -22.69 4.29 -1.16
CA VAL A 227 -22.90 4.15 0.28
C VAL A 227 -24.39 4.29 0.58
N LYS A 228 -24.99 3.29 1.23
CA LYS A 228 -26.39 3.31 1.70
C LYS A 228 -26.44 2.89 3.17
N GLY A 229 -26.69 3.86 4.05
CA GLY A 229 -26.66 3.62 5.49
C GLY A 229 -25.29 3.13 5.95
N LYS A 230 -25.18 1.92 6.49
CA LYS A 230 -23.93 1.29 6.94
C LYS A 230 -23.34 0.30 5.93
N THR A 231 -23.87 0.24 4.72
CA THR A 231 -23.49 -0.73 3.69
C THR A 231 -22.90 -0.02 2.47
N LEU A 232 -21.89 -0.64 1.87
CA LEU A 232 -21.26 -0.20 0.65
C LEU A 232 -21.49 -1.23 -0.47
N THR A 233 -21.87 -0.74 -1.64
CA THR A 233 -22.01 -1.56 -2.84
C THR A 233 -21.27 -0.93 -4.02
N PHE A 234 -21.01 -1.74 -5.05
CA PHE A 234 -20.39 -1.28 -6.29
C PHE A 234 -21.42 -1.35 -7.43
N ARG A 235 -21.57 -0.26 -8.19
CA ARG A 235 -22.43 -0.22 -9.39
C ARG A 235 -21.92 -1.14 -10.48
N LYS A 236 -20.60 -1.22 -10.60
CA LYS A 236 -19.88 -2.06 -11.58
C LYS A 236 -18.68 -2.73 -10.91
N VAL A 237 -18.37 -3.94 -11.34
CA VAL A 237 -17.19 -4.73 -10.89
C VAL A 237 -16.42 -5.20 -12.11
N PRO A 238 -15.12 -4.96 -12.17
CA PRO A 238 -14.22 -4.21 -11.27
C PRO A 238 -14.59 -2.73 -11.15
N PRO A 239 -14.66 -2.16 -9.93
CA PRO A 239 -14.92 -0.74 -9.74
C PRO A 239 -13.75 0.11 -10.23
N GLN A 240 -14.10 1.27 -10.80
CA GLN A 240 -13.13 2.24 -11.31
C GLN A 240 -12.55 3.09 -10.18
N ILE A 241 -11.26 3.38 -10.29
CA ILE A 241 -10.54 4.35 -9.46
C ILE A 241 -9.96 5.42 -10.38
N VAL A 242 -10.35 6.65 -10.17
CA VAL A 242 -9.84 7.82 -10.90
C VAL A 242 -8.70 8.45 -10.12
N VAL A 243 -7.56 8.65 -10.77
CA VAL A 243 -6.45 9.42 -10.21
C VAL A 243 -6.47 10.81 -10.83
N ARG A 244 -6.74 11.81 -9.98
CA ARG A 244 -6.78 13.22 -10.38
C ARG A 244 -5.38 13.73 -10.75
N PRO A 245 -5.25 14.79 -11.57
CA PRO A 245 -3.95 15.36 -11.95
C PRO A 245 -3.07 15.68 -10.75
N GLU A 246 -3.65 16.26 -9.69
CA GLU A 246 -2.97 16.69 -8.46
C GLU A 246 -2.33 15.53 -7.69
N LEU A 247 -2.83 14.32 -7.90
CA LEU A 247 -2.33 13.07 -7.29
C LEU A 247 -1.48 12.23 -8.26
N SER A 248 -1.32 12.72 -9.49
CA SER A 248 -0.57 12.05 -10.56
C SER A 248 0.81 12.67 -10.71
N LYS A 249 1.87 11.85 -10.70
CA LYS A 249 3.24 12.33 -10.95
C LYS A 249 3.43 13.00 -12.30
N SER A 250 2.54 12.72 -13.25
CA SER A 250 2.59 13.27 -14.62
C SER A 250 1.64 14.46 -14.84
N ASP A 251 1.01 14.96 -13.77
CA ASP A 251 -0.02 16.01 -13.80
C ASP A 251 -1.15 15.72 -14.79
N ARG A 252 -1.47 14.43 -14.97
CA ARG A 252 -2.51 13.96 -15.87
C ARG A 252 -3.50 13.06 -15.16
N ARG A 253 -4.78 13.25 -15.49
CA ARG A 253 -5.84 12.35 -15.05
C ARG A 253 -5.70 11.00 -15.75
N TYR A 254 -5.78 9.92 -14.98
CA TYR A 254 -5.94 8.56 -15.49
C TYR A 254 -6.85 7.77 -14.55
N PHE A 255 -7.20 6.55 -14.94
CA PHE A 255 -7.96 5.65 -14.08
C PHE A 255 -7.39 4.24 -14.17
N THR A 256 -7.74 3.47 -13.17
CA THR A 256 -7.48 2.04 -13.09
C THR A 256 -8.72 1.36 -12.50
N PHE A 257 -8.64 0.07 -12.29
CA PHE A 257 -9.74 -0.69 -11.68
C PHE A 257 -9.24 -1.45 -10.46
N LEU A 258 -10.19 -2.01 -9.70
CA LEU A 258 -9.89 -2.79 -8.50
C LEU A 258 -10.53 -4.17 -8.65
N GLY A 259 -9.72 -5.24 -8.57
CA GLY A 259 -10.21 -6.62 -8.66
C GLY A 259 -11.14 -6.98 -7.51
N PRO A 260 -11.93 -8.06 -7.65
CA PRO A 260 -12.90 -8.48 -6.65
C PRO A 260 -12.35 -8.64 -5.24
N GLU A 261 -11.19 -9.26 -5.08
CA GLU A 261 -10.54 -9.44 -3.78
C GLU A 261 -10.25 -8.10 -3.10
N ALA A 262 -9.58 -7.18 -3.79
CA ALA A 262 -9.24 -5.88 -3.22
C ALA A 262 -10.47 -4.98 -3.04
N ALA A 263 -11.49 -5.11 -3.89
CA ALA A 263 -12.80 -4.46 -3.71
C ALA A 263 -13.49 -4.96 -2.44
N GLY A 264 -13.38 -6.26 -2.14
CA GLY A 264 -13.84 -6.85 -0.88
C GLY A 264 -13.15 -6.26 0.34
N TYR A 265 -11.81 -6.11 0.30
CA TYR A 265 -11.06 -5.46 1.39
C TYR A 265 -11.46 -4.00 1.60
N LEU A 266 -11.62 -3.26 0.49
CA LEU A 266 -12.07 -1.86 0.54
C LEU A 266 -13.47 -1.75 1.15
N LYS A 267 -14.41 -2.60 0.70
CA LYS A 267 -15.79 -2.66 1.22
C LYS A 267 -15.78 -2.93 2.72
N ALA A 268 -15.12 -3.99 3.17
CA ALA A 268 -15.08 -4.38 4.58
C ALA A 268 -14.50 -3.26 5.47
N TYR A 269 -13.46 -2.58 5.00
CA TYR A 269 -12.83 -1.48 5.73
C TYR A 269 -13.76 -0.25 5.83
N LEU A 270 -14.37 0.18 4.73
CA LEU A 270 -15.27 1.34 4.73
C LEU A 270 -16.57 1.07 5.49
N GLU A 271 -17.11 -0.13 5.40
CA GLU A 271 -18.27 -0.54 6.22
C GLU A 271 -17.92 -0.60 7.71
N GLY A 272 -16.66 -0.95 8.06
CA GLY A 272 -16.16 -0.80 9.43
C GLY A 272 -16.26 0.63 9.92
N ARG A 273 -15.75 1.59 9.15
CA ARG A 273 -15.81 3.04 9.46
C ARG A 273 -17.27 3.52 9.62
N LEU A 274 -18.17 3.06 8.73
CA LEU A 274 -19.61 3.38 8.82
C LEU A 274 -20.26 2.80 10.09
N ARG A 275 -19.86 1.57 10.50
CA ARG A 275 -20.35 0.95 11.75
C ARG A 275 -19.85 1.71 12.98
N ASP A 276 -18.62 2.23 12.94
CA ASP A 276 -18.02 3.06 14.00
C ASP A 276 -18.62 4.47 14.07
N GLY A 277 -19.62 4.77 13.22
CA GLY A 277 -20.40 6.02 13.24
C GLY A 277 -19.82 7.13 12.37
N GLU A 278 -18.81 6.87 11.57
CA GLU A 278 -18.26 7.85 10.64
C GLU A 278 -19.26 8.11 9.48
N LYS A 279 -19.39 9.37 9.10
CA LYS A 279 -20.19 9.77 7.92
C LYS A 279 -19.27 9.90 6.72
N LEU A 280 -19.41 9.00 5.77
CA LEU A 280 -18.63 9.02 4.53
C LEU A 280 -19.37 9.80 3.45
N THR A 281 -18.66 10.75 2.84
CA THR A 281 -19.10 11.58 1.71
C THR A 281 -18.11 11.44 0.56
N ASP A 282 -18.40 12.02 -0.59
CA ASP A 282 -17.50 12.01 -1.74
C ASP A 282 -16.12 12.65 -1.42
N ASP A 283 -16.07 13.60 -0.49
CA ASP A 283 -14.82 14.23 -0.05
C ASP A 283 -14.07 13.45 1.03
N SER A 284 -14.67 12.37 1.56
CA SER A 284 -14.03 11.55 2.58
C SER A 284 -12.82 10.81 2.01
N ASP A 285 -11.76 10.74 2.80
CA ASP A 285 -10.57 9.95 2.48
C ASP A 285 -10.89 8.45 2.38
N VAL A 286 -10.30 7.78 1.40
CA VAL A 286 -10.43 6.32 1.27
C VAL A 286 -9.63 5.60 2.37
N ILE A 287 -8.53 6.19 2.84
CA ILE A 287 -7.69 5.64 3.92
C ILE A 287 -7.55 6.67 5.04
N ALA A 288 -8.28 6.45 6.12
CA ALA A 288 -8.35 7.40 7.24
C ALA A 288 -7.04 7.56 8.01
N PRO A 289 -6.66 8.79 8.39
CA PRO A 289 -5.62 9.02 9.37
C PRO A 289 -6.12 8.68 10.78
N THR A 290 -5.38 7.86 11.54
CA THR A 290 -5.83 7.40 12.88
C THR A 290 -5.58 8.43 13.98
N TRP A 291 -4.52 9.21 13.88
CA TRP A 291 -4.03 10.09 14.96
C TRP A 291 -3.59 11.48 14.46
N SER A 292 -4.01 11.85 13.27
CA SER A 292 -3.57 13.11 12.64
C SER A 292 -4.70 14.13 12.60
N LYS A 293 -4.38 15.40 12.83
CA LYS A 293 -5.28 16.53 12.54
C LYS A 293 -5.38 16.83 11.04
N LYS A 294 -4.67 16.08 10.19
CA LYS A 294 -4.68 16.24 8.73
C LYS A 294 -5.88 15.49 8.13
N ALA A 295 -6.43 16.05 7.06
CA ALA A 295 -7.56 15.47 6.36
C ALA A 295 -7.21 14.13 5.68
N PHE A 296 -5.96 13.96 5.24
CA PHE A 296 -5.46 12.75 4.59
C PHE A 296 -4.18 12.25 5.25
N LEU A 297 -3.87 10.98 5.07
CA LEU A 297 -2.55 10.45 5.39
C LEU A 297 -1.49 11.13 4.52
N THR A 298 -0.33 11.42 5.10
CA THR A 298 0.82 11.81 4.28
C THR A 298 1.36 10.61 3.53
N SER A 299 1.98 10.82 2.36
CA SER A 299 2.64 9.75 1.59
C SER A 299 3.68 8.97 2.43
N ILE A 300 4.33 9.63 3.38
CA ILE A 300 5.25 8.98 4.33
C ILE A 300 4.49 8.00 5.22
N ASN A 301 3.36 8.41 5.79
CA ASN A 301 2.56 7.56 6.69
C ASN A 301 1.89 6.41 5.94
N VAL A 302 1.44 6.62 4.69
CA VAL A 302 0.96 5.55 3.80
C VAL A 302 2.08 4.53 3.57
N GLY A 303 3.27 5.00 3.22
CA GLY A 303 4.44 4.14 3.04
C GLY A 303 4.84 3.37 4.31
N ASP A 304 4.71 3.99 5.47
CA ASP A 304 5.00 3.34 6.77
C ASP A 304 3.93 2.29 7.11
N ALA A 305 2.65 2.56 6.84
CA ALA A 305 1.56 1.60 7.03
C ALA A 305 1.76 0.33 6.18
N ILE A 306 2.05 0.51 4.88
CA ILE A 306 2.32 -0.62 3.97
C ILE A 306 3.59 -1.37 4.40
N ARG A 307 4.64 -0.66 4.79
CA ARG A 307 5.89 -1.27 5.27
C ARG A 307 5.66 -2.10 6.53
N LYS A 308 4.76 -1.66 7.41
CA LYS A 308 4.37 -2.41 8.60
C LYS A 308 3.69 -3.73 8.22
N ALA A 309 2.76 -3.73 7.26
CA ALA A 309 2.11 -4.93 6.75
C ALA A 309 3.14 -5.93 6.14
N ILE A 310 4.06 -5.43 5.30
CA ILE A 310 5.11 -6.24 4.69
C ILE A 310 6.00 -6.89 5.77
N ARG A 311 6.37 -6.13 6.81
CA ARG A 311 7.19 -6.64 7.92
C ARG A 311 6.45 -7.64 8.81
N ALA A 312 5.16 -7.43 9.05
CA ALA A 312 4.32 -8.36 9.80
C ALA A 312 4.23 -9.73 9.09
N ALA A 313 4.29 -9.75 7.77
CA ALA A 313 4.37 -10.99 6.98
C ALA A 313 5.77 -11.63 6.93
N GLY A 314 6.77 -11.03 7.60
CA GLY A 314 8.15 -11.54 7.66
C GLY A 314 9.08 -11.04 6.56
N PHE A 315 8.65 -10.10 5.72
CA PHE A 315 9.47 -9.55 4.64
C PHE A 315 10.08 -8.18 5.01
N ARG A 316 11.23 -7.84 4.40
CA ARG A 316 11.90 -6.54 4.60
C ARG A 316 11.88 -5.67 3.35
N TRP A 317 10.92 -5.90 2.47
CA TRP A 317 10.82 -5.20 1.20
C TRP A 317 10.28 -3.78 1.35
N ARG A 318 10.53 -2.96 0.34
CA ARG A 318 9.95 -1.62 0.25
C ARG A 318 8.54 -1.69 -0.33
N PRO A 319 7.64 -0.77 0.01
CA PRO A 319 6.27 -0.73 -0.54
C PRO A 319 6.18 -0.76 -2.07
N TYR A 320 7.22 -0.29 -2.76
CA TYR A 320 7.27 -0.26 -4.23
C TYR A 320 7.11 -1.63 -4.88
N VAL A 321 7.52 -2.71 -4.21
CA VAL A 321 7.37 -4.08 -4.73
C VAL A 321 5.90 -4.46 -5.02
N LEU A 322 4.95 -3.85 -4.31
CA LEU A 322 3.52 -4.10 -4.54
C LEU A 322 3.04 -3.50 -5.87
N ARG A 323 3.52 -2.30 -6.20
CA ARG A 323 3.23 -1.71 -7.51
C ARG A 323 3.99 -2.44 -8.63
N ALA A 324 5.21 -2.91 -8.36
CA ALA A 324 5.94 -3.76 -9.29
C ALA A 324 5.20 -5.10 -9.52
N TYR A 325 4.56 -5.66 -8.47
CA TYR A 325 3.69 -6.81 -8.59
C TYR A 325 2.55 -6.56 -9.60
N PHE A 326 1.82 -5.46 -9.45
CA PHE A 326 0.76 -5.08 -10.37
C PHE A 326 1.24 -5.05 -11.83
N ASP A 327 2.34 -4.34 -12.10
CA ASP A 327 2.88 -4.22 -13.46
C ASP A 327 3.34 -5.57 -14.01
N THR A 328 4.01 -6.39 -13.19
CA THR A 328 4.49 -7.73 -13.58
C THR A 328 3.34 -8.67 -13.89
N GLN A 329 2.29 -8.68 -13.07
CA GLN A 329 1.13 -9.54 -13.30
C GLN A 329 0.33 -9.11 -14.53
N LEU A 330 0.19 -7.80 -14.78
CA LEU A 330 -0.43 -7.31 -16.00
C LEU A 330 0.45 -7.56 -17.25
N LEU A 331 1.78 -7.59 -17.11
CA LEU A 331 2.67 -8.00 -18.20
C LEU A 331 2.44 -9.49 -18.56
N LEU A 332 2.24 -10.35 -17.56
CA LEU A 332 1.86 -11.75 -17.80
C LEU A 332 0.49 -11.87 -18.47
N ALA A 333 -0.49 -11.07 -18.02
CA ALA A 333 -1.81 -11.03 -18.66
C ALA A 333 -1.73 -10.52 -20.11
N GLU A 334 -0.91 -9.50 -20.39
CA GLU A 334 -0.61 -8.97 -21.71
C GLU A 334 0.00 -10.07 -22.62
N SER A 335 1.02 -10.78 -22.14
CA SER A 335 1.65 -11.89 -22.88
C SER A 335 0.67 -13.02 -23.21
N ARG A 336 -0.44 -13.14 -22.48
CA ARG A 336 -1.53 -14.08 -22.68
C ARG A 336 -2.73 -13.50 -23.45
N GLY A 337 -2.60 -12.30 -24.03
CA GLY A 337 -3.64 -11.66 -24.79
C GLY A 337 -4.88 -11.23 -23.99
N LYS A 338 -4.75 -11.08 -22.63
CA LYS A 338 -5.88 -10.65 -21.77
C LYS A 338 -6.00 -9.13 -21.70
N MET A 339 -4.91 -8.41 -21.98
CA MET A 339 -4.81 -6.96 -21.92
C MET A 339 -3.87 -6.48 -23.04
N THR A 340 -4.06 -5.27 -23.53
CA THR A 340 -3.12 -4.63 -24.46
C THR A 340 -2.03 -3.87 -23.72
N HIS A 341 -0.87 -3.67 -24.37
CA HIS A 341 0.23 -2.86 -23.82
C HIS A 341 -0.23 -1.44 -23.44
N SER A 342 -0.98 -0.79 -24.32
CA SER A 342 -1.48 0.57 -24.10
C SER A 342 -2.38 0.67 -22.87
N TYR A 343 -3.24 -0.33 -22.60
CA TYR A 343 -4.09 -0.36 -21.41
C TYR A 343 -3.27 -0.56 -20.15
N ARG A 344 -2.29 -1.47 -20.15
CA ARG A 344 -1.39 -1.66 -19.03
C ARG A 344 -0.64 -0.39 -18.67
N GLN A 345 -0.04 0.29 -19.67
CA GLN A 345 0.67 1.55 -19.46
C GLN A 345 -0.27 2.66 -18.93
N PHE A 346 -1.50 2.71 -19.45
CA PHE A 346 -2.50 3.67 -18.98
C PHE A 346 -2.86 3.43 -17.50
N HIS A 347 -3.14 2.18 -17.10
CA HIS A 347 -3.46 1.85 -15.71
C HIS A 347 -2.29 2.13 -14.75
N MET A 348 -1.06 2.05 -15.24
CA MET A 348 0.13 2.47 -14.48
C MET A 348 0.27 3.99 -14.38
N GLY A 349 -0.54 4.79 -15.07
CA GLY A 349 -0.39 6.23 -15.15
C GLY A 349 0.98 6.61 -15.72
N HIS A 350 1.51 5.80 -16.64
CA HIS A 350 2.69 6.14 -17.41
C HIS A 350 2.30 7.08 -18.54
N VAL A 351 3.17 8.05 -18.82
CA VAL A 351 3.04 8.85 -20.03
C VAL A 351 3.47 7.93 -21.16
N GLY A 352 2.50 7.35 -21.86
CA GLY A 352 2.76 6.45 -22.96
C GLY A 352 3.57 7.09 -24.08
N ASP A 353 4.01 6.25 -24.99
CA ASP A 353 4.54 6.62 -26.30
C ASP A 353 3.58 7.54 -27.09
N ILE A 354 3.94 7.85 -28.30
CA ILE A 354 3.17 8.77 -29.17
C ILE A 354 1.72 8.27 -29.31
N GLU A 355 1.51 6.97 -29.42
CA GLU A 355 0.18 6.35 -29.58
C GLU A 355 -0.72 6.62 -28.34
N GLY A 356 -0.20 6.44 -27.14
CA GLY A 356 -0.92 6.75 -25.90
C GLY A 356 -1.29 8.23 -25.76
N ARG A 357 -0.50 9.16 -26.35
CA ARG A 357 -0.85 10.58 -26.36
C ARG A 357 -2.06 10.90 -27.22
N TYR A 358 -2.24 10.21 -28.33
CA TYR A 358 -3.35 10.45 -29.25
C TYR A 358 -4.62 9.70 -28.88
N THR A 359 -4.50 8.49 -28.33
CA THR A 359 -5.65 7.62 -28.06
C THR A 359 -6.17 7.74 -26.64
N THR A 360 -5.30 7.77 -25.61
CA THR A 360 -5.75 7.64 -24.22
C THR A 360 -5.57 8.90 -23.37
N ASN A 361 -4.76 9.87 -23.79
CA ASN A 361 -4.35 10.99 -22.93
C ASN A 361 -5.21 12.27 -23.04
N LYS A 362 -6.30 12.29 -23.82
CA LYS A 362 -7.16 13.48 -23.95
C LYS A 362 -8.16 13.65 -22.78
N GLY A 363 -8.04 12.90 -21.69
CA GLY A 363 -8.75 13.11 -20.41
C GLY A 363 -10.24 12.76 -20.39
N ARG A 364 -10.85 12.49 -21.55
CA ARG A 364 -12.26 12.07 -21.67
C ARG A 364 -12.35 10.97 -22.72
N LEU A 365 -12.14 9.73 -22.26
CA LEU A 365 -12.35 8.57 -23.12
C LEU A 365 -13.86 8.31 -23.31
N PRO A 366 -14.27 7.80 -24.48
CA PRO A 366 -15.63 7.35 -24.71
C PRO A 366 -16.03 6.27 -23.67
N PRO A 367 -17.30 6.24 -23.25
CA PRO A 367 -17.77 5.23 -22.29
C PRO A 367 -17.48 3.78 -22.73
N ASP A 368 -17.66 3.48 -24.00
CA ASP A 368 -17.44 2.14 -24.56
C ASP A 368 -15.97 1.70 -24.43
N LEU A 369 -15.03 2.61 -24.61
CA LEU A 369 -13.60 2.33 -24.43
C LEU A 369 -13.28 2.09 -22.96
N ILE A 370 -13.91 2.83 -22.04
CA ILE A 370 -13.75 2.62 -20.59
C ILE A 370 -14.26 1.22 -20.23
N GLU A 371 -15.39 0.79 -20.79
CA GLU A 371 -15.92 -0.55 -20.52
C GLU A 371 -15.03 -1.66 -21.13
N ASP A 372 -14.50 -1.46 -22.33
CA ASP A 372 -13.53 -2.41 -22.91
C ASP A 372 -12.26 -2.52 -22.05
N MET A 373 -11.75 -1.41 -21.53
CA MET A 373 -10.64 -1.39 -20.58
C MET A 373 -11.01 -2.12 -19.26
N ARG A 374 -12.24 -1.95 -18.77
CA ARG A 374 -12.76 -2.66 -17.60
C ARG A 374 -12.81 -4.17 -17.85
N ASP A 375 -13.28 -4.58 -19.01
CA ASP A 375 -13.36 -5.99 -19.39
C ASP A 375 -11.96 -6.60 -19.57
N ALA A 376 -11.03 -5.87 -20.16
CA ALA A 376 -9.64 -6.28 -20.24
C ALA A 376 -9.02 -6.47 -18.84
N TYR A 377 -9.31 -5.54 -17.92
CA TYR A 377 -8.89 -5.68 -16.52
C TYR A 377 -9.55 -6.91 -15.85
N ARG A 378 -10.85 -7.12 -16.06
CA ARG A 378 -11.57 -8.29 -15.52
C ARG A 378 -10.96 -9.61 -15.98
N ARG A 379 -10.60 -9.72 -17.26
CA ARG A 379 -9.89 -10.90 -17.81
C ARG A 379 -8.49 -11.07 -17.24
N SER A 380 -7.88 -10.00 -16.74
CA SER A 380 -6.55 -9.98 -16.14
C SER A 380 -6.57 -10.18 -14.62
N ALA A 381 -7.72 -10.04 -13.97
CA ALA A 381 -7.87 -10.14 -12.51
C ALA A 381 -7.31 -11.46 -11.93
N PRO A 382 -7.46 -12.65 -12.53
CA PRO A 382 -6.90 -13.89 -12.00
C PRO A 382 -5.37 -13.88 -11.83
N PHE A 383 -4.64 -13.03 -12.56
CA PHE A 383 -3.20 -12.88 -12.39
C PHE A 383 -2.86 -12.03 -11.16
N LEU A 384 -3.72 -11.09 -10.81
CA LEU A 384 -3.52 -10.16 -9.70
C LEU A 384 -3.97 -10.76 -8.36
N GLU A 385 -5.05 -11.51 -8.36
CA GLU A 385 -5.69 -12.00 -7.14
C GLU A 385 -4.89 -13.09 -6.45
N THR A 386 -4.92 -13.06 -5.13
CA THR A 386 -4.19 -13.99 -4.26
C THR A 386 -5.08 -15.11 -3.72
N SER A 387 -6.41 -14.92 -3.74
CA SER A 387 -7.37 -15.94 -3.40
C SER A 387 -7.56 -16.90 -4.59
N LYS A 388 -7.37 -18.19 -4.36
CA LYS A 388 -7.71 -19.22 -5.37
C LYS A 388 -9.22 -19.22 -5.58
N ALA A 389 -9.67 -19.66 -6.79
CA ALA A 389 -11.10 -19.77 -7.06
C ALA A 389 -11.81 -20.69 -6.06
N GLU A 390 -11.13 -21.74 -5.61
CA GLU A 390 -11.57 -22.69 -4.58
C GLU A 390 -11.74 -22.01 -3.20
N ASP A 391 -10.83 -21.12 -2.80
CA ASP A 391 -10.91 -20.38 -1.55
C ASP A 391 -12.09 -19.40 -1.56
N ARG A 392 -12.37 -18.76 -2.71
CA ARG A 392 -13.52 -17.85 -2.86
C ARG A 392 -14.84 -18.59 -2.79
N GLU A 393 -14.90 -19.79 -3.36
CA GLU A 393 -16.08 -20.63 -3.25
C GLU A 393 -16.31 -21.09 -1.81
N ALA A 394 -15.25 -21.44 -1.10
CA ALA A 394 -15.30 -21.77 0.32
C ALA A 394 -15.75 -20.57 1.18
N GLU A 395 -15.19 -19.38 0.96
CA GLU A 395 -15.60 -18.15 1.64
C GLU A 395 -17.08 -17.80 1.35
N LEU A 396 -17.54 -17.93 0.10
CA LEU A 396 -18.95 -17.71 -0.27
C LEU A 396 -19.86 -18.73 0.39
N LYS A 397 -19.45 -20.00 0.43
CA LYS A 397 -20.19 -21.05 1.14
C LYS A 397 -20.24 -20.78 2.63
N ALA A 398 -19.14 -20.37 3.24
CA ALA A 398 -19.11 -20.01 4.66
C ALA A 398 -20.00 -18.78 4.97
N LEU A 399 -19.98 -17.76 4.10
CA LEU A 399 -20.85 -16.59 4.25
C LEU A 399 -22.33 -16.96 4.11
N PHE A 400 -22.67 -17.81 3.12
CA PHE A 400 -24.02 -18.31 2.94
C PHE A 400 -24.48 -19.13 4.15
N ARG A 401 -23.64 -20.05 4.65
CA ARG A 401 -23.91 -20.83 5.87
C ARG A 401 -24.15 -19.93 7.07
N ARG A 402 -23.32 -18.89 7.26
CA ARG A 402 -23.50 -17.89 8.31
C ARG A 402 -24.88 -17.23 8.22
N GLN A 403 -25.26 -16.77 7.04
CA GLN A 403 -26.53 -16.10 6.81
C GLN A 403 -27.71 -17.03 7.13
N MET A 404 -27.63 -18.29 6.68
CA MET A 404 -28.66 -19.29 6.94
C MET A 404 -28.84 -19.61 8.43
N LEU A 405 -27.74 -19.69 9.19
CA LEU A 405 -27.76 -19.93 10.63
C LEU A 405 -28.36 -18.74 11.39
N LEU A 406 -28.03 -17.50 11.00
CA LEU A 406 -28.64 -16.30 11.59
C LEU A 406 -30.14 -16.23 11.30
N VAL A 407 -30.55 -16.56 10.07
CA VAL A 407 -31.98 -16.63 9.69
C VAL A 407 -32.73 -17.73 10.45
N ALA A 408 -32.03 -18.85 10.75
CA ALA A 408 -32.58 -19.93 11.58
C ALA A 408 -32.70 -19.57 13.07
N GLY A 409 -32.23 -18.38 13.48
CA GLY A 409 -32.40 -17.87 14.86
C GLY A 409 -31.17 -18.07 15.76
N LEU A 410 -30.02 -18.42 15.22
CA LEU A 410 -28.79 -18.40 16.00
C LEU A 410 -28.30 -16.96 16.19
N THR A 411 -27.69 -16.69 17.32
CA THR A 411 -27.04 -15.41 17.62
C THR A 411 -25.68 -15.30 16.91
N GLU A 412 -25.22 -14.08 16.65
CA GLU A 412 -23.88 -13.85 16.07
C GLU A 412 -22.77 -14.55 16.86
N LYS A 413 -22.88 -14.55 18.18
CA LYS A 413 -21.90 -15.22 19.08
C LYS A 413 -21.88 -16.74 18.90
N GLU A 414 -23.03 -17.36 18.75
CA GLU A 414 -23.12 -18.81 18.50
C GLU A 414 -22.51 -19.15 17.14
N VAL A 415 -22.79 -18.36 16.12
CA VAL A 415 -22.26 -18.58 14.76
C VAL A 415 -20.77 -18.33 14.69
N ASP A 416 -20.23 -17.34 15.43
CA ASP A 416 -18.80 -17.04 15.47
C ASP A 416 -17.94 -18.14 16.13
N THR A 417 -18.57 -19.04 16.91
CA THR A 417 -17.89 -20.21 17.51
C THR A 417 -17.84 -21.43 16.60
N MET A 418 -18.53 -21.40 15.44
CA MET A 418 -18.65 -22.52 14.53
C MET A 418 -17.61 -22.44 13.41
N ASP A 419 -17.03 -23.56 13.05
CA ASP A 419 -16.18 -23.67 11.85
C ASP A 419 -17.08 -23.81 10.60
N LEU A 420 -17.41 -22.65 10.00
CA LEU A 420 -18.28 -22.57 8.84
C LEU A 420 -17.64 -23.10 7.56
N GLU A 421 -16.31 -23.15 7.49
CA GLU A 421 -15.60 -23.66 6.31
C GLU A 421 -15.62 -25.19 6.29
N ALA A 422 -15.41 -25.83 7.44
CA ALA A 422 -15.46 -27.28 7.57
C ALA A 422 -16.88 -27.85 7.65
N MET A 423 -17.91 -27.01 7.89
CA MET A 423 -19.30 -27.43 8.02
C MET A 423 -19.80 -28.08 6.72
N THR A 424 -20.44 -29.24 6.80
CA THR A 424 -21.10 -29.86 5.65
C THR A 424 -22.50 -29.29 5.43
N ASP A 425 -23.04 -29.43 4.20
CA ASP A 425 -24.40 -28.99 3.90
C ASP A 425 -25.44 -29.81 4.69
N ALA A 426 -25.12 -31.06 5.04
CA ALA A 426 -25.95 -31.91 5.92
C ALA A 426 -25.99 -31.37 7.36
N ASP A 427 -24.85 -30.90 7.89
CA ASP A 427 -24.78 -30.27 9.21
C ASP A 427 -25.59 -28.97 9.24
N LEU A 428 -25.45 -28.14 8.22
CA LEU A 428 -26.23 -26.91 8.08
C LEU A 428 -27.71 -27.21 8.11
N GLN A 429 -28.18 -28.16 7.28
CA GLN A 429 -29.59 -28.54 7.23
C GLN A 429 -30.10 -29.12 8.55
N ARG A 430 -29.27 -29.90 9.25
CA ARG A 430 -29.63 -30.46 10.57
C ARG A 430 -29.82 -29.34 11.60
N ILE A 431 -28.84 -28.41 11.71
CA ILE A 431 -28.91 -27.30 12.69
C ILE A 431 -30.08 -26.37 12.39
N VAL A 432 -30.27 -26.01 11.11
CA VAL A 432 -31.41 -25.16 10.68
C VAL A 432 -32.73 -25.84 11.01
N ARG A 433 -32.85 -27.14 10.75
CA ARG A 433 -34.07 -27.89 11.06
C ARG A 433 -34.35 -27.97 12.57
N GLU A 434 -33.33 -28.28 13.38
CA GLU A 434 -33.41 -28.34 14.84
C GLU A 434 -33.89 -27.00 15.44
N LYS A 435 -33.32 -25.90 14.98
CA LYS A 435 -33.70 -24.55 15.45
C LYS A 435 -35.09 -24.14 15.00
N LEU A 436 -35.48 -24.42 13.75
CA LEU A 436 -36.84 -24.12 13.26
C LEU A 436 -37.92 -25.00 13.93
N VAL A 437 -37.62 -26.28 14.18
CA VAL A 437 -38.55 -27.18 14.89
C VAL A 437 -38.59 -26.82 16.37
N GLY A 438 -37.48 -26.50 17.00
CA GLY A 438 -37.43 -26.03 18.39
C GLY A 438 -38.15 -24.72 18.60
N ALA A 439 -38.06 -23.77 17.65
CA ALA A 439 -38.85 -22.53 17.68
C ALA A 439 -40.34 -22.77 17.48
N ALA A 440 -40.74 -23.76 16.67
CA ALA A 440 -42.15 -24.15 16.52
C ALA A 440 -42.71 -24.84 17.78
N ALA A 441 -41.88 -25.64 18.50
CA ALA A 441 -42.28 -26.29 19.74
C ALA A 441 -42.39 -25.31 20.91
N SER A 442 -41.51 -24.30 21.01
CA SER A 442 -41.58 -23.25 22.03
C SER A 442 -42.75 -22.28 21.83
N ASN A 443 -43.26 -22.14 20.62
CA ASN A 443 -44.44 -21.34 20.31
C ASN A 443 -45.76 -22.11 20.55
N ALA A 444 -45.71 -23.40 20.83
CA ALA A 444 -46.92 -24.21 21.14
C ALA A 444 -47.38 -24.09 22.61
N ASP A 445 -46.52 -23.56 23.51
CA ASP A 445 -46.83 -23.49 24.96
C ASP A 445 -47.05 -22.05 25.49
N GLY A 446 -47.16 -21.05 24.63
CA GLY A 446 -47.35 -19.65 25.02
C GLY A 446 -48.30 -18.91 24.10
N GLY A 447 -49.56 -18.80 24.51
CA GLY A 447 -50.69 -17.98 24.08
C GLY A 447 -50.55 -17.05 22.88
N THR A 448 -51.34 -17.35 21.84
CA THR A 448 -52.03 -16.43 20.93
C THR A 448 -51.40 -15.07 20.62
N ASN A 449 -50.49 -15.07 19.63
CA ASN A 449 -50.41 -14.07 18.56
C ASN A 449 -49.65 -14.70 17.38
N GLY A 450 -50.35 -15.37 16.50
CA GLY A 450 -49.75 -16.36 15.61
C GLY A 450 -49.32 -15.78 14.29
N THR A 451 -48.04 -15.46 14.17
CA THR A 451 -47.41 -15.36 12.85
C THR A 451 -47.25 -16.78 12.29
N LYS A 452 -48.09 -17.16 11.32
CA LYS A 452 -47.94 -18.45 10.63
C LYS A 452 -46.93 -18.35 9.51
N GLN A 453 -46.00 -19.26 9.47
CA GLN A 453 -45.05 -19.40 8.35
C GLN A 453 -45.36 -20.66 7.54
N LYS A 454 -45.17 -20.59 6.22
CA LYS A 454 -45.44 -21.69 5.31
C LYS A 454 -44.34 -21.75 4.23
N VAL A 455 -43.88 -22.95 3.93
CA VAL A 455 -43.01 -23.21 2.80
C VAL A 455 -43.87 -23.49 1.58
N VAL A 456 -43.63 -22.74 0.51
CA VAL A 456 -44.40 -22.82 -0.74
C VAL A 456 -43.45 -22.94 -1.93
N PRO A 457 -43.85 -23.54 -3.06
CA PRO A 457 -43.09 -23.48 -4.29
C PRO A 457 -42.90 -22.02 -4.73
N MET A 458 -41.76 -21.69 -5.35
CA MET A 458 -41.48 -20.34 -5.82
C MET A 458 -42.56 -19.82 -6.77
N THR A 459 -43.15 -20.69 -7.59
CA THR A 459 -44.27 -20.37 -8.51
C THR A 459 -45.55 -20.00 -7.82
N ALA A 460 -45.71 -20.34 -6.53
CA ALA A 460 -46.91 -20.02 -5.76
C ALA A 460 -46.78 -18.77 -4.88
N VAL A 461 -45.56 -18.19 -4.79
CA VAL A 461 -45.27 -17.07 -3.89
C VAL A 461 -46.16 -15.85 -4.18
N GLU A 462 -46.38 -15.53 -5.44
CA GLU A 462 -47.14 -14.37 -5.88
C GLU A 462 -48.59 -14.45 -5.38
N ALA A 463 -49.20 -15.64 -5.49
CA ALA A 463 -50.57 -15.89 -4.99
C ALA A 463 -50.68 -15.79 -3.44
N TYR A 464 -49.60 -16.13 -2.71
CA TYR A 464 -49.56 -15.97 -1.25
C TYR A 464 -49.38 -14.52 -0.84
N ILE A 465 -48.60 -13.73 -1.60
CA ILE A 465 -48.46 -12.29 -1.37
C ILE A 465 -49.76 -11.56 -1.63
N GLU A 466 -50.49 -11.91 -2.69
CA GLU A 466 -51.83 -11.38 -2.97
C GLU A 466 -52.84 -11.74 -1.89
N ALA A 467 -52.66 -12.91 -1.25
CA ALA A 467 -53.48 -13.35 -0.12
C ALA A 467 -53.06 -12.75 1.24
N GLY A 468 -52.15 -11.73 1.24
CA GLY A 468 -51.72 -11.00 2.45
C GLY A 468 -50.60 -11.65 3.23
N TRP A 469 -49.85 -12.57 2.63
CA TRP A 469 -48.64 -13.15 3.22
C TRP A 469 -47.41 -12.34 2.84
N GLU A 470 -46.47 -12.21 3.73
CA GLU A 470 -45.22 -11.54 3.48
C GLU A 470 -44.13 -12.54 3.03
N TRP A 471 -43.33 -12.15 2.05
CA TRP A 471 -42.15 -12.88 1.64
C TRP A 471 -41.07 -12.84 2.72
N VAL A 472 -40.53 -13.99 3.08
CA VAL A 472 -39.43 -14.12 4.07
C VAL A 472 -38.10 -14.41 3.37
N GLY A 473 -38.05 -15.30 2.39
CA GLY A 473 -36.84 -15.61 1.63
C GLY A 473 -36.96 -16.90 0.80
N PRO A 474 -36.03 -17.12 -0.14
CA PRO A 474 -35.97 -18.33 -0.96
C PRO A 474 -35.37 -19.50 -0.19
N LEU A 475 -35.80 -20.71 -0.53
CA LEU A 475 -35.21 -21.98 -0.12
C LEU A 475 -34.69 -22.74 -1.33
N PRO A 476 -33.74 -23.69 -1.14
CA PRO A 476 -33.34 -24.64 -2.19
C PRO A 476 -34.52 -25.38 -2.78
N ASP A 477 -34.34 -25.98 -3.97
CA ASP A 477 -35.37 -26.73 -4.70
C ASP A 477 -36.61 -25.89 -5.10
N ASP A 478 -36.37 -24.63 -5.53
CA ASP A 478 -37.39 -23.72 -6.06
C ASP A 478 -38.58 -23.48 -5.11
N ARG A 479 -38.29 -23.37 -3.80
CA ARG A 479 -39.24 -23.09 -2.72
C ARG A 479 -38.97 -21.77 -2.01
N ALA A 480 -39.95 -21.25 -1.33
CA ALA A 480 -39.86 -20.03 -0.55
C ALA A 480 -40.58 -20.14 0.79
N ILE A 481 -40.21 -19.32 1.75
CA ILE A 481 -40.95 -19.12 3.00
C ILE A 481 -41.77 -17.86 2.88
N VAL A 482 -43.07 -18.00 3.17
CA VAL A 482 -44.00 -16.90 3.32
C VAL A 482 -44.56 -16.91 4.75
N ARG A 483 -44.88 -15.74 5.31
CA ARG A 483 -45.45 -15.57 6.65
C ARG A 483 -46.70 -14.69 6.61
N THR A 484 -47.62 -14.91 7.53
CA THR A 484 -48.73 -13.99 7.80
C THR A 484 -48.78 -13.65 9.28
N SER A 485 -48.99 -12.38 9.61
CA SER A 485 -49.41 -11.95 10.92
C SER A 485 -50.91 -12.28 11.03
N GLY A 486 -51.26 -13.22 11.87
CA GLY A 486 -52.61 -13.61 12.14
C GLY A 486 -53.42 -12.53 12.82
#